data_431f38f9d21685005c22c79230356d21
#
_entry.id   431f38f9d21685005c22c79230356d21
#
_cell.length_a   1.000
_cell.length_b   1.000
_cell.length_c   1.000
_cell.angle_alpha   90.00
_cell.angle_beta   90.00
_cell.angle_gamma   90.00
#
_symmetry.space_group_name_H-M   'P 1'
#
loop_
_entity.id
_entity.type
_entity.pdbx_description
1 polymer ?
#
loop_
_entity_poly.entity_id
_entity_poly.type
_entity_poly.pdbx_seq_one_letter_code
_entity_poly.pdbx_strand_id
1 'polypeptide(L)'
;GGAHYIPLTVRRDDCAASLVVVSAVTTWQAYNPWGGRSLYENFGPGSRFDRSQVVSFDRPYASAYHWGSADFLTHELPLISLIEELGIDTAYVTDIDLHTSALDGDGTLNPVLTNRTALLTTGHDEYYSTPMRASLERARDAGINLAFFGANAVYRHIRLEPNSESMPYRQLVNYRTADSDPMTAQDPLQSTVQWRNAPLNQPESALIGVQYFAAGITASMKLVNTDNWVFNDVDLSSGRTLKKLVAIEADGLGPSSSEPSNLEVLASSPVIYKNSRYNHAMTYYSADSGAGVFATGTIGWINALDIAEWGDEKVSTVVRGVTTNVLQAFASGPTGVTYPSIGNASRYRSSVQPVAY
;
A
#
# COMPACT_ATOMS: atom_id res chain seq x y z
N GLY A 1 -18.97 10.66 -26.83
CA GLY A 1 -18.15 9.48 -26.62
C GLY A 1 -17.25 9.72 -25.41
N GLY A 2 -17.24 8.84 -24.43
CA GLY A 2 -16.34 8.95 -23.28
C GLY A 2 -14.91 8.59 -23.72
N ALA A 3 -13.93 9.33 -23.19
CA ALA A 3 -12.53 8.94 -23.25
C ALA A 3 -12.27 7.87 -22.19
N HIS A 4 -11.37 6.94 -22.47
CA HIS A 4 -10.93 5.93 -21.53
C HIS A 4 -9.40 5.87 -21.53
N TYR A 5 -8.82 5.79 -20.36
CA TYR A 5 -7.36 5.69 -20.24
C TYR A 5 -6.94 4.23 -20.11
N ILE A 6 -5.88 3.85 -20.80
CA ILE A 6 -5.20 2.57 -20.67
C ILE A 6 -3.80 2.89 -20.14
N PRO A 7 -3.55 2.74 -18.84
CA PRO A 7 -2.22 2.95 -18.28
C PRO A 7 -1.25 1.91 -18.87
N LEU A 8 -0.08 2.37 -19.27
CA LEU A 8 1.02 1.53 -19.74
C LEU A 8 2.22 1.77 -18.85
N THR A 9 2.69 0.75 -18.18
CA THR A 9 3.93 0.81 -17.40
C THR A 9 5.09 0.42 -18.29
N VAL A 10 5.99 1.37 -18.56
CA VAL A 10 7.24 1.12 -19.30
C VAL A 10 8.32 0.79 -18.29
N ARG A 11 8.69 -0.49 -18.24
CA ARG A 11 9.68 -1.00 -17.30
C ARG A 11 11.10 -0.64 -17.75
N ARG A 12 11.96 -0.31 -16.77
CA ARG A 12 13.37 -0.04 -16.98
C ARG A 12 14.22 -1.12 -16.30
N ASP A 13 14.82 -1.99 -17.11
CA ASP A 13 15.51 -3.20 -16.65
C ASP A 13 17.04 -3.03 -16.52
N ASP A 14 17.59 -1.83 -16.75
CA ASP A 14 19.02 -1.55 -16.65
C ASP A 14 19.57 -1.44 -15.21
N CYS A 15 18.71 -1.56 -14.20
CA CYS A 15 19.03 -1.45 -12.77
C CYS A 15 19.78 -0.16 -12.38
N ALA A 16 19.65 0.92 -13.17
CA ALA A 16 20.37 2.17 -12.95
C ALA A 16 19.61 3.14 -12.02
N ALA A 17 18.26 3.12 -12.04
CA ALA A 17 17.47 4.02 -11.20
C ALA A 17 17.55 3.63 -9.72
N SER A 18 17.56 4.65 -8.83
CA SER A 18 17.61 4.44 -7.38
C SER A 18 16.26 3.99 -6.81
N LEU A 19 15.17 4.60 -7.23
CA LEU A 19 13.83 4.27 -6.77
C LEU A 19 13.12 3.31 -7.73
N VAL A 20 12.19 2.53 -7.19
CA VAL A 20 11.19 1.80 -7.96
C VAL A 20 9.79 2.08 -7.42
N VAL A 21 8.87 2.49 -8.29
CA VAL A 21 7.45 2.69 -7.99
C VAL A 21 6.66 1.52 -8.54
N VAL A 22 5.80 0.95 -7.70
CA VAL A 22 4.95 -0.19 -8.05
C VAL A 22 3.53 0.28 -8.30
N SER A 23 3.02 0.05 -9.51
CA SER A 23 1.61 0.27 -9.86
C SER A 23 0.77 -0.93 -9.41
N ALA A 24 -0.33 -0.66 -8.70
CA ALA A 24 -1.18 -1.66 -8.04
C ALA A 24 -2.20 -2.28 -9.00
N VAL A 25 -1.74 -2.90 -10.11
CA VAL A 25 -2.63 -3.41 -11.17
C VAL A 25 -3.52 -4.57 -10.70
N THR A 26 -3.12 -5.34 -9.70
CA THR A 26 -3.97 -6.36 -9.06
C THR A 26 -5.15 -5.72 -8.34
N THR A 27 -4.92 -4.61 -7.63
CA THR A 27 -5.98 -3.85 -6.98
C THR A 27 -6.91 -3.21 -8.00
N TRP A 28 -6.37 -2.61 -9.08
CA TRP A 28 -7.22 -2.09 -10.16
C TRP A 28 -8.14 -3.16 -10.74
N GLN A 29 -7.61 -4.37 -10.99
CA GLN A 29 -8.39 -5.45 -11.56
C GLN A 29 -9.39 -6.04 -10.58
N ALA A 30 -9.05 -6.08 -9.28
CA ALA A 30 -9.93 -6.54 -8.22
C ALA A 30 -11.21 -5.67 -8.09
N TYR A 31 -11.07 -4.36 -8.28
CA TYR A 31 -12.18 -3.40 -8.21
C TYR A 31 -12.86 -3.15 -9.56
N ASN A 32 -12.29 -3.58 -10.67
CA ASN A 32 -12.82 -3.34 -12.01
C ASN A 32 -14.23 -3.94 -12.18
N PRO A 33 -15.29 -3.14 -12.42
CA PRO A 33 -16.66 -3.61 -12.55
C PRO A 33 -17.00 -4.12 -13.95
N TRP A 34 -16.06 -4.22 -14.87
CA TRP A 34 -16.30 -4.73 -16.21
C TRP A 34 -16.99 -6.11 -16.18
N GLY A 35 -18.02 -6.28 -17.00
CA GLY A 35 -18.82 -7.51 -17.04
C GLY A 35 -19.84 -7.63 -15.90
N GLY A 36 -20.02 -6.57 -15.11
CA GLY A 36 -21.02 -6.47 -14.06
C GLY A 36 -20.61 -7.02 -12.70
N ARG A 37 -19.39 -7.58 -12.55
CA ARG A 37 -18.89 -8.08 -11.25
C ARG A 37 -17.40 -7.80 -11.07
N SER A 38 -17.04 -7.46 -9.86
CA SER A 38 -15.66 -7.35 -9.37
C SER A 38 -15.39 -8.36 -8.25
N LEU A 39 -14.19 -8.40 -7.69
CA LEU A 39 -13.95 -9.14 -6.45
C LEU A 39 -14.62 -8.47 -5.23
N TYR A 40 -15.21 -7.30 -5.42
CA TYR A 40 -15.81 -6.51 -4.35
C TYR A 40 -17.32 -6.55 -4.37
N GLU A 41 -17.94 -6.29 -5.53
CA GLU A 41 -19.37 -6.11 -5.67
C GLU A 41 -19.91 -6.73 -6.98
N ASN A 42 -21.22 -6.97 -6.96
CA ASN A 42 -22.03 -7.22 -8.14
C ASN A 42 -22.73 -5.91 -8.54
N PHE A 43 -22.53 -5.47 -9.77
CA PHE A 43 -23.14 -4.28 -10.38
C PHE A 43 -24.28 -4.64 -11.33
N GLY A 44 -24.56 -5.93 -11.50
CA GLY A 44 -25.66 -6.47 -12.29
C GLY A 44 -26.87 -6.88 -11.42
N PRO A 45 -27.81 -7.65 -12.00
CA PRO A 45 -28.94 -8.20 -11.26
C PRO A 45 -28.48 -9.09 -10.10
N GLY A 46 -29.22 -9.07 -8.99
CA GLY A 46 -28.94 -9.86 -7.80
C GLY A 46 -28.45 -9.04 -6.61
N SER A 47 -27.93 -9.70 -5.61
CA SER A 47 -27.37 -9.02 -4.43
C SER A 47 -26.04 -8.36 -4.78
N ARG A 48 -25.81 -7.12 -4.28
CA ARG A 48 -24.51 -6.48 -4.39
C ARG A 48 -23.35 -7.30 -3.79
N PHE A 49 -23.65 -8.22 -2.89
CA PHE A 49 -22.68 -9.10 -2.26
C PHE A 49 -22.38 -10.38 -3.08
N ASP A 50 -23.10 -10.61 -4.19
CA ASP A 50 -22.84 -11.70 -5.12
C ASP A 50 -21.68 -11.33 -6.06
N ARG A 51 -20.50 -11.20 -5.48
CA ARG A 51 -19.26 -10.78 -6.14
C ARG A 51 -18.56 -11.94 -6.86
N SER A 52 -17.65 -11.64 -7.77
CA SER A 52 -16.74 -12.64 -8.32
C SER A 52 -15.71 -13.12 -7.29
N GLN A 53 -15.28 -14.36 -7.43
CA GLN A 53 -14.14 -14.94 -6.72
C GLN A 53 -12.89 -14.97 -7.60
N VAL A 54 -13.08 -14.88 -8.91
CA VAL A 54 -12.04 -14.86 -9.92
C VAL A 54 -12.35 -13.74 -10.91
N VAL A 55 -11.35 -12.94 -11.26
CA VAL A 55 -11.43 -11.93 -12.31
C VAL A 55 -10.21 -12.04 -13.22
N SER A 56 -10.36 -11.66 -14.49
CA SER A 56 -9.31 -11.81 -15.50
C SER A 56 -8.68 -10.48 -15.89
N PHE A 57 -7.36 -10.48 -16.07
CA PHE A 57 -6.65 -9.39 -16.74
C PHE A 57 -6.90 -9.31 -18.25
N ASP A 58 -7.57 -10.32 -18.84
CA ASP A 58 -7.93 -10.30 -20.26
C ASP A 58 -9.17 -9.44 -20.56
N ARG A 59 -9.91 -9.03 -19.53
CA ARG A 59 -11.08 -8.15 -19.68
C ARG A 59 -10.67 -6.67 -19.70
N PRO A 60 -11.38 -5.83 -20.48
CA PRO A 60 -11.15 -4.38 -20.43
C PRO A 60 -11.46 -3.79 -19.06
N TYR A 61 -11.00 -2.57 -18.81
CA TYR A 61 -11.45 -1.76 -17.67
C TYR A 61 -12.77 -1.06 -18.00
N ALA A 62 -13.64 -0.93 -17.00
CA ALA A 62 -14.91 -0.22 -17.15
C ALA A 62 -14.69 1.29 -17.20
N SER A 63 -15.34 1.95 -18.19
CA SER A 63 -15.23 3.41 -18.37
C SER A 63 -16.16 4.24 -17.48
N ALA A 64 -17.16 3.60 -16.86
CA ALA A 64 -18.24 4.29 -16.14
C ALA A 64 -17.93 4.62 -14.68
N TYR A 65 -16.80 4.18 -14.14
CA TYR A 65 -16.46 4.29 -12.72
C TYR A 65 -15.02 4.79 -12.56
N HIS A 66 -14.75 5.45 -11.42
CA HIS A 66 -13.40 5.86 -10.99
C HIS A 66 -12.52 4.68 -10.54
N TRP A 67 -13.00 3.45 -10.64
CA TRP A 67 -12.39 2.21 -10.18
C TRP A 67 -11.67 1.51 -11.34
N GLY A 68 -10.79 0.59 -10.99
CA GLY A 68 -9.96 -0.08 -11.98
C GLY A 68 -8.78 0.80 -12.39
N SER A 69 -8.46 0.89 -13.67
CA SER A 69 -7.31 1.68 -14.13
C SER A 69 -7.38 3.18 -13.84
N ALA A 70 -8.56 3.72 -13.52
CA ALA A 70 -8.70 5.12 -13.09
C ALA A 70 -8.13 5.39 -11.70
N ASP A 71 -7.92 4.36 -10.88
CA ASP A 71 -7.16 4.47 -9.61
C ASP A 71 -5.77 5.05 -9.82
N PHE A 72 -5.12 4.77 -10.95
CA PHE A 72 -3.87 5.39 -11.32
C PHE A 72 -3.93 6.92 -11.25
N LEU A 73 -4.97 7.54 -11.81
CA LEU A 73 -5.09 8.99 -11.88
C LEU A 73 -5.25 9.64 -10.51
N THR A 74 -5.95 8.96 -9.59
CA THR A 74 -6.29 9.51 -8.27
C THR A 74 -5.32 9.10 -7.18
N HIS A 75 -4.78 7.87 -7.25
CA HIS A 75 -4.03 7.27 -6.14
C HIS A 75 -2.57 6.96 -6.47
N GLU A 76 -2.11 7.23 -7.70
CA GLU A 76 -0.70 7.02 -8.10
C GLU A 76 -0.10 8.26 -8.75
N LEU A 77 -0.78 8.85 -9.74
CA LEU A 77 -0.26 9.96 -10.54
C LEU A 77 0.24 11.16 -9.72
N PRO A 78 -0.42 11.62 -8.62
CA PRO A 78 0.10 12.75 -7.86
C PRO A 78 1.48 12.48 -7.23
N LEU A 79 1.75 11.26 -6.77
CA LEU A 79 3.06 10.86 -6.26
C LEU A 79 4.09 10.79 -7.39
N ILE A 80 3.74 10.17 -8.51
CA ILE A 80 4.59 10.08 -9.70
C ILE A 80 4.96 11.48 -10.19
N SER A 81 3.98 12.39 -10.26
CA SER A 81 4.22 13.79 -10.67
C SER A 81 5.22 14.50 -9.76
N LEU A 82 5.14 14.28 -8.45
CA LEU A 82 6.11 14.85 -7.51
C LEU A 82 7.50 14.24 -7.69
N ILE A 83 7.61 12.94 -7.91
CA ILE A 83 8.89 12.25 -8.15
C ILE A 83 9.58 12.80 -9.41
N GLU A 84 8.83 12.95 -10.50
CA GLU A 84 9.33 13.52 -11.75
C GLU A 84 9.73 15.00 -11.60
N GLU A 85 8.95 15.79 -10.86
CA GLU A 85 9.27 17.19 -10.54
C GLU A 85 10.58 17.31 -9.76
N LEU A 86 10.83 16.38 -8.82
CA LEU A 86 12.06 16.33 -8.03
C LEU A 86 13.28 15.83 -8.84
N GLY A 87 13.06 15.27 -10.03
CA GLY A 87 14.11 14.74 -10.89
C GLY A 87 14.82 13.52 -10.31
N ILE A 88 14.14 12.74 -9.46
CA ILE A 88 14.72 11.53 -8.87
C ILE A 88 14.67 10.41 -9.89
N ASP A 89 15.83 9.81 -10.19
CA ASP A 89 15.92 8.70 -11.15
C ASP A 89 15.13 7.49 -10.64
N THR A 90 14.01 7.18 -11.33
CA THR A 90 13.00 6.23 -10.89
C THR A 90 12.64 5.25 -11.99
N ALA A 91 12.48 3.98 -11.61
CA ALA A 91 11.91 2.96 -12.46
C ALA A 91 10.45 2.71 -12.05
N TYR A 92 9.64 2.31 -13.03
CA TYR A 92 8.23 1.96 -12.84
C TYR A 92 8.02 0.48 -13.15
N VAL A 93 7.30 -0.22 -12.29
CA VAL A 93 6.96 -1.63 -12.45
C VAL A 93 5.51 -1.85 -12.01
N THR A 94 4.98 -3.02 -12.28
CA THR A 94 3.70 -3.46 -11.74
C THR A 94 3.90 -4.46 -10.59
N ASP A 95 2.89 -4.66 -9.79
CA ASP A 95 2.86 -5.71 -8.77
C ASP A 95 2.99 -7.13 -9.38
N ILE A 96 2.58 -7.33 -10.65
CA ILE A 96 2.85 -8.58 -11.39
C ILE A 96 4.36 -8.81 -11.61
N ASP A 97 5.14 -7.75 -11.80
CA ASP A 97 6.61 -7.87 -11.91
C ASP A 97 7.22 -8.36 -10.59
N LEU A 98 6.68 -7.91 -9.43
CA LEU A 98 7.09 -8.45 -8.13
C LEU A 98 6.73 -9.93 -7.98
N HIS A 99 5.59 -10.36 -8.52
CA HIS A 99 5.17 -11.76 -8.50
C HIS A 99 6.09 -12.64 -9.34
N THR A 100 6.27 -12.27 -10.60
CA THR A 100 6.96 -13.12 -11.59
C THR A 100 8.44 -13.28 -11.29
N SER A 101 9.09 -12.26 -10.75
CA SER A 101 10.52 -12.28 -10.45
C SER A 101 10.85 -12.97 -9.12
N ALA A 102 9.86 -13.27 -8.27
CA ALA A 102 10.07 -13.94 -6.99
C ALA A 102 10.03 -15.48 -7.07
N LEU A 103 9.67 -16.03 -8.25
CA LEU A 103 9.40 -17.47 -8.41
C LEU A 103 10.65 -18.36 -8.49
N ASP A 104 11.85 -17.81 -8.61
CA ASP A 104 13.08 -18.58 -8.79
C ASP A 104 13.54 -19.33 -7.52
N GLY A 105 12.84 -19.20 -6.41
CA GLY A 105 12.90 -20.09 -5.25
C GLY A 105 14.23 -20.18 -4.48
N ASP A 106 15.28 -19.55 -4.97
CA ASP A 106 16.64 -19.63 -4.42
C ASP A 106 16.93 -18.60 -3.31
N GLY A 107 15.96 -17.75 -2.98
CA GLY A 107 16.13 -16.70 -1.97
C GLY A 107 16.81 -15.44 -2.47
N THR A 108 17.12 -15.33 -3.77
CA THR A 108 17.71 -14.11 -4.34
C THR A 108 16.74 -12.94 -4.35
N LEU A 109 17.29 -11.73 -4.40
CA LEU A 109 16.51 -10.51 -4.53
C LEU A 109 15.82 -10.49 -5.89
N ASN A 110 14.55 -10.05 -5.91
CA ASN A 110 13.81 -9.86 -7.15
C ASN A 110 14.63 -9.01 -8.15
N PRO A 111 14.82 -9.44 -9.41
CA PRO A 111 15.63 -8.71 -10.38
C PRO A 111 15.23 -7.26 -10.60
N VAL A 112 13.95 -6.92 -10.48
CA VAL A 112 13.50 -5.52 -10.62
C VAL A 112 13.91 -4.63 -9.45
N LEU A 113 14.35 -5.24 -8.33
CA LEU A 113 14.84 -4.55 -7.13
C LEU A 113 16.37 -4.51 -7.03
N THR A 114 17.08 -5.17 -7.94
CA THR A 114 18.55 -5.19 -7.94
C THR A 114 19.10 -3.77 -8.11
N ASN A 115 20.08 -3.39 -7.26
CA ASN A 115 20.68 -2.05 -7.21
C ASN A 115 19.71 -0.88 -6.92
N ARG A 116 18.52 -1.18 -6.40
CA ARG A 116 17.60 -0.14 -5.93
C ARG A 116 17.90 0.24 -4.48
N THR A 117 17.60 1.49 -4.14
CA THR A 117 17.68 1.98 -2.76
C THR A 117 16.34 2.00 -2.07
N ALA A 118 15.22 2.09 -2.83
CA ALA A 118 13.89 2.02 -2.28
C ALA A 118 12.84 1.48 -3.25
N LEU A 119 11.81 0.85 -2.66
CA LEU A 119 10.56 0.47 -3.29
C LEU A 119 9.42 1.28 -2.69
N LEU A 120 8.59 1.87 -3.55
CA LEU A 120 7.47 2.71 -3.17
C LEU A 120 6.18 2.06 -3.65
N THR A 121 5.20 1.90 -2.75
CA THR A 121 3.84 1.53 -3.10
C THR A 121 2.94 2.77 -3.09
N THR A 122 1.90 2.75 -3.89
CA THR A 122 1.02 3.87 -4.10
C THR A 122 -0.28 3.75 -3.30
N GLY A 123 -1.14 4.77 -3.31
CA GLY A 123 -2.23 4.99 -2.37
C GLY A 123 -3.17 3.82 -2.07
N HIS A 124 -3.50 2.97 -3.04
CA HIS A 124 -4.39 1.83 -2.84
C HIS A 124 -3.78 0.55 -3.40
N ASP A 125 -3.13 -0.23 -2.55
CA ASP A 125 -2.34 -1.40 -2.92
C ASP A 125 -2.69 -2.62 -2.04
N GLU A 126 -3.93 -3.13 -2.19
CA GLU A 126 -4.60 -4.06 -1.28
C GLU A 126 -4.25 -5.53 -1.53
N TYR A 127 -4.06 -5.95 -2.79
CA TYR A 127 -4.08 -7.36 -3.21
C TYR A 127 -2.70 -7.91 -3.51
N TYR A 128 -2.18 -8.80 -2.66
CA TYR A 128 -0.83 -9.35 -2.74
C TYR A 128 -0.81 -10.87 -2.79
N SER A 129 -0.07 -11.44 -3.72
CA SER A 129 0.29 -12.86 -3.70
C SER A 129 1.47 -13.14 -2.76
N THR A 130 1.69 -14.42 -2.42
CA THR A 130 2.85 -14.83 -1.62
C THR A 130 4.18 -14.37 -2.21
N PRO A 131 4.46 -14.53 -3.54
CA PRO A 131 5.69 -14.02 -4.13
C PRO A 131 5.84 -12.50 -4.06
N MET A 132 4.76 -11.74 -4.25
CA MET A 132 4.79 -10.26 -4.15
C MET A 132 5.18 -9.81 -2.74
N ARG A 133 4.53 -10.35 -1.70
CA ARG A 133 4.86 -10.03 -0.30
C ARG A 133 6.29 -10.44 0.03
N ALA A 134 6.71 -11.63 -0.38
CA ALA A 134 8.09 -12.10 -0.19
C ALA A 134 9.12 -11.18 -0.85
N SER A 135 8.80 -10.57 -2.00
CA SER A 135 9.66 -9.58 -2.66
C SER A 135 9.84 -8.33 -1.80
N LEU A 136 8.78 -7.83 -1.15
CA LEU A 136 8.88 -6.70 -0.22
C LEU A 136 9.74 -7.05 1.02
N GLU A 137 9.48 -8.22 1.62
CA GLU A 137 10.21 -8.68 2.80
C GLU A 137 11.71 -8.84 2.49
N ARG A 138 12.06 -9.45 1.36
CA ARG A 138 13.45 -9.57 0.91
C ARG A 138 14.10 -8.23 0.59
N ALA A 139 13.38 -7.30 -0.03
CA ALA A 139 13.86 -5.95 -0.28
C ALA A 139 14.24 -5.26 1.04
N ARG A 140 13.35 -5.24 2.03
CA ARG A 140 13.62 -4.73 3.37
C ARG A 140 14.84 -5.39 4.00
N ASP A 141 14.91 -6.72 3.95
CA ASP A 141 15.95 -7.50 4.60
C ASP A 141 17.32 -7.39 3.86
N ALA A 142 17.29 -6.92 2.61
CA ALA A 142 18.48 -6.56 1.84
C ALA A 142 18.92 -5.10 1.98
N GLY A 143 18.27 -4.30 2.84
CA GLY A 143 18.61 -2.89 3.06
C GLY A 143 17.91 -1.91 2.10
N ILE A 144 16.95 -2.36 1.29
CA ILE A 144 16.15 -1.49 0.43
C ILE A 144 15.01 -0.90 1.25
N ASN A 145 14.90 0.43 1.26
CA ASN A 145 13.84 1.13 1.96
C ASN A 145 12.46 0.80 1.37
N LEU A 146 11.42 0.79 2.20
CA LEU A 146 10.05 0.59 1.77
C LEU A 146 9.19 1.79 2.16
N ALA A 147 8.46 2.38 1.22
CA ALA A 147 7.48 3.43 1.52
C ALA A 147 6.08 3.03 1.05
N PHE A 148 5.14 3.08 1.97
CA PHE A 148 3.71 2.81 1.76
C PHE A 148 2.96 4.14 1.86
N PHE A 149 2.74 4.78 0.69
CA PHE A 149 2.05 6.07 0.60
C PHE A 149 0.54 5.90 0.46
N GLY A 150 -0.06 5.11 1.36
CA GLY A 150 -1.47 4.80 1.32
C GLY A 150 -1.98 4.15 2.59
N ALA A 151 -3.04 3.39 2.45
CA ALA A 151 -3.61 2.51 3.47
C ALA A 151 -4.08 1.20 2.85
N ASN A 152 -4.42 0.23 3.71
CA ASN A 152 -4.93 -1.08 3.28
C ASN A 152 -3.92 -1.85 2.40
N ALA A 153 -2.64 -1.52 2.47
CA ALA A 153 -1.62 -2.21 1.71
C ALA A 153 -1.38 -3.63 2.23
N VAL A 154 -1.10 -4.57 1.30
CA VAL A 154 -0.81 -5.99 1.62
C VAL A 154 -1.91 -6.65 2.49
N TYR A 155 -3.17 -6.31 2.24
CA TYR A 155 -4.29 -6.77 3.09
C TYR A 155 -4.86 -8.12 2.65
N ARG A 156 -5.08 -8.30 1.33
CA ARG A 156 -5.70 -9.49 0.76
C ARG A 156 -4.65 -10.41 0.14
N HIS A 157 -4.60 -11.65 0.62
CA HIS A 157 -3.85 -12.68 -0.10
C HIS A 157 -4.61 -13.12 -1.35
N ILE A 158 -3.90 -13.18 -2.47
CA ILE A 158 -4.42 -13.63 -3.76
C ILE A 158 -3.57 -14.74 -4.36
N ARG A 159 -4.16 -15.48 -5.31
CA ARG A 159 -3.40 -16.28 -6.27
C ARG A 159 -3.52 -15.67 -7.66
N LEU A 160 -2.45 -15.78 -8.43
CA LEU A 160 -2.43 -15.48 -9.85
C LEU A 160 -2.38 -16.80 -10.62
N GLU A 161 -3.47 -17.10 -11.31
CA GLU A 161 -3.66 -18.37 -12.02
C GLU A 161 -3.65 -18.18 -13.54
N PRO A 162 -3.34 -19.22 -14.34
CA PRO A 162 -3.41 -19.14 -15.79
C PRO A 162 -4.86 -19.02 -16.26
N ASN A 163 -5.08 -18.42 -17.44
CA ASN A 163 -6.37 -18.43 -18.10
C ASN A 163 -6.66 -19.78 -18.80
N SER A 164 -7.82 -19.89 -19.48
CA SER A 164 -8.24 -21.10 -20.21
C SER A 164 -7.31 -21.50 -21.36
N GLU A 165 -6.47 -20.57 -21.84
CA GLU A 165 -5.44 -20.80 -22.87
C GLU A 165 -4.08 -21.13 -22.25
N SER A 166 -4.01 -21.40 -20.96
CA SER A 166 -2.78 -21.68 -20.19
C SER A 166 -1.77 -20.53 -20.17
N MET A 167 -2.20 -19.30 -20.45
CA MET A 167 -1.35 -18.13 -20.28
C MET A 167 -1.22 -17.82 -18.78
N PRO A 168 0.00 -17.75 -18.23
CA PRO A 168 0.21 -17.57 -16.80
C PRO A 168 -0.25 -16.19 -16.31
N TYR A 169 -0.60 -16.10 -15.02
CA TYR A 169 -0.88 -14.85 -14.29
C TYR A 169 -2.03 -14.02 -14.87
N ARG A 170 -2.98 -14.66 -15.60
CA ARG A 170 -4.10 -13.95 -16.25
C ARG A 170 -5.37 -13.90 -15.41
N GLN A 171 -5.45 -14.70 -14.34
CA GLN A 171 -6.59 -14.71 -13.44
C GLN A 171 -6.14 -14.32 -12.03
N LEU A 172 -6.88 -13.39 -11.45
CA LEU A 172 -6.73 -12.95 -10.06
C LEU A 172 -7.82 -13.59 -9.23
N VAL A 173 -7.41 -14.41 -8.25
CA VAL A 173 -8.30 -15.26 -7.43
C VAL A 173 -8.33 -14.77 -6.00
N ASN A 174 -9.55 -14.52 -5.46
CA ASN A 174 -9.76 -14.22 -4.04
C ASN A 174 -11.13 -14.66 -3.55
N TYR A 175 -11.16 -15.70 -2.74
CA TYR A 175 -12.37 -16.25 -2.11
C TYR A 175 -12.75 -15.54 -0.80
N ARG A 176 -11.83 -14.81 -0.18
CA ARG A 176 -11.93 -14.07 1.11
C ARG A 176 -12.00 -14.90 2.37
N THR A 177 -12.48 -16.14 2.31
CA THR A 177 -12.55 -17.05 3.47
C THR A 177 -11.93 -18.39 3.12
N ALA A 178 -11.28 -19.02 4.10
CA ALA A 178 -10.65 -20.32 3.92
C ALA A 178 -11.67 -21.43 3.55
N ASP A 179 -12.84 -21.41 4.18
CA ASP A 179 -13.88 -22.42 3.94
C ASP A 179 -14.46 -22.37 2.51
N SER A 180 -14.43 -21.20 1.87
CA SER A 180 -14.94 -21.06 0.51
C SER A 180 -13.87 -21.28 -0.56
N ASP A 181 -12.59 -21.28 -0.19
CA ASP A 181 -11.48 -21.46 -1.11
C ASP A 181 -11.15 -22.95 -1.30
N PRO A 182 -11.37 -23.53 -2.48
CA PRO A 182 -11.15 -24.97 -2.70
C PRO A 182 -9.67 -25.37 -2.56
N MET A 183 -8.73 -24.41 -2.68
CA MET A 183 -7.31 -24.67 -2.50
C MET A 183 -6.94 -24.91 -1.03
N THR A 184 -7.70 -24.38 -0.07
CA THR A 184 -7.42 -24.53 1.37
C THR A 184 -7.28 -25.97 1.82
N ALA A 185 -8.06 -26.89 1.25
CA ALA A 185 -7.99 -28.31 1.59
C ALA A 185 -6.72 -28.99 1.04
N GLN A 186 -6.11 -28.45 0.00
CA GLN A 186 -4.91 -28.99 -0.64
C GLN A 186 -3.64 -28.37 -0.06
N ASP A 187 -3.62 -27.04 0.04
CA ASP A 187 -2.54 -26.26 0.63
C ASP A 187 -3.15 -25.06 1.38
N PRO A 188 -3.24 -25.13 2.72
CA PRO A 188 -3.79 -24.04 3.53
C PRO A 188 -3.09 -22.69 3.34
N LEU A 189 -1.79 -22.69 3.01
CA LEU A 189 -1.02 -21.46 2.80
C LEU A 189 -1.35 -20.77 1.47
N GLN A 190 -2.10 -21.42 0.60
CA GLN A 190 -2.63 -20.83 -0.64
C GLN A 190 -4.04 -20.26 -0.47
N SER A 191 -4.62 -20.31 0.74
CA SER A 191 -5.94 -19.74 1.01
C SER A 191 -5.98 -18.24 0.78
N THR A 192 -6.93 -17.75 -0.03
CA THR A 192 -7.05 -16.35 -0.38
C THR A 192 -7.89 -15.58 0.65
N VAL A 193 -7.37 -15.47 1.85
CA VAL A 193 -7.93 -14.74 3.00
C VAL A 193 -7.23 -13.38 3.20
N GLN A 194 -7.55 -12.68 4.29
CA GLN A 194 -6.70 -11.57 4.75
C GLN A 194 -5.38 -12.14 5.26
N TRP A 195 -4.26 -11.49 4.99
CA TRP A 195 -2.94 -11.94 5.41
C TRP A 195 -2.83 -12.19 6.92
N ARG A 196 -3.52 -11.39 7.74
CA ARG A 196 -3.54 -11.52 9.20
C ARG A 196 -4.36 -12.69 9.74
N ASN A 197 -5.24 -13.27 8.92
CA ASN A 197 -6.14 -14.33 9.34
C ASN A 197 -5.52 -15.72 9.16
N ALA A 198 -6.03 -16.69 9.93
CA ALA A 198 -5.72 -18.10 9.70
C ALA A 198 -6.20 -18.51 8.29
N PRO A 199 -5.49 -19.40 7.61
CA PRO A 199 -4.31 -20.12 8.08
C PRO A 199 -2.97 -19.37 7.92
N LEU A 200 -2.94 -18.20 7.26
CA LEU A 200 -1.72 -17.47 6.98
C LEU A 200 -1.08 -16.88 8.24
N ASN A 201 -1.85 -16.20 9.08
CA ASN A 201 -1.39 -15.58 10.33
C ASN A 201 -0.17 -14.64 10.15
N GLN A 202 -0.13 -13.92 9.03
CA GLN A 202 0.94 -12.98 8.68
C GLN A 202 0.40 -11.56 8.60
N PRO A 203 0.20 -10.87 9.73
CA PRO A 203 -0.37 -9.53 9.73
C PRO A 203 0.50 -8.54 8.95
N GLU A 204 -0.12 -7.58 8.32
CA GLU A 204 0.52 -6.53 7.53
C GLU A 204 1.46 -5.69 8.40
N SER A 205 1.07 -5.48 9.67
CA SER A 205 1.86 -4.71 10.64
C SER A 205 3.27 -5.26 10.89
N ALA A 206 3.51 -6.55 10.63
CA ALA A 206 4.85 -7.14 10.72
C ALA A 206 5.80 -6.62 9.63
N LEU A 207 5.26 -6.23 8.49
CA LEU A 207 6.02 -5.68 7.36
C LEU A 207 5.94 -4.15 7.32
N ILE A 208 4.73 -3.59 7.45
CA ILE A 208 4.45 -2.17 7.19
C ILE A 208 4.58 -1.33 8.47
N GLY A 209 4.38 -1.92 9.65
CA GLY A 209 4.28 -1.22 10.94
C GLY A 209 2.85 -0.77 11.27
N VAL A 210 1.93 -0.84 10.34
CA VAL A 210 0.50 -0.55 10.50
C VAL A 210 -0.35 -1.61 9.83
N GLN A 211 -1.65 -1.63 10.14
CA GLN A 211 -2.62 -2.52 9.50
C GLN A 211 -3.98 -1.84 9.34
N TYR A 212 -4.71 -2.24 8.31
CA TYR A 212 -6.02 -1.70 7.95
C TYR A 212 -7.09 -1.91 9.02
N PHE A 213 -7.93 -0.88 9.23
CA PHE A 213 -9.08 -0.98 10.13
C PHE A 213 -10.36 -0.28 9.64
N ALA A 214 -10.29 0.72 8.75
CA ALA A 214 -11.48 1.50 8.38
C ALA A 214 -11.48 1.96 6.92
N ALA A 215 -12.69 1.96 6.32
CA ALA A 215 -12.97 2.55 5.01
C ALA A 215 -14.14 3.54 5.07
N GLY A 216 -14.23 4.44 4.08
CA GLY A 216 -15.30 5.43 3.97
C GLY A 216 -15.26 6.45 5.10
N ILE A 217 -14.05 6.84 5.54
CA ILE A 217 -13.84 7.75 6.66
C ILE A 217 -13.24 9.08 6.21
N THR A 218 -13.41 10.10 7.05
CA THR A 218 -12.70 11.38 6.95
C THR A 218 -12.42 11.89 8.34
N ALA A 219 -11.13 12.12 8.67
CA ALA A 219 -10.69 12.68 9.93
C ALA A 219 -9.46 13.59 9.72
N SER A 220 -9.14 14.40 10.72
CA SER A 220 -7.93 15.21 10.67
C SER A 220 -6.73 14.40 11.17
N MET A 221 -5.61 14.47 10.47
CA MET A 221 -4.36 13.88 10.92
C MET A 221 -3.72 14.74 12.01
N LYS A 222 -3.29 14.12 13.10
CA LYS A 222 -2.57 14.77 14.20
C LYS A 222 -1.13 14.28 14.22
N LEU A 223 -0.19 15.17 13.92
CA LEU A 223 1.23 14.92 14.04
C LEU A 223 1.62 14.91 15.54
N VAL A 224 2.34 13.88 15.96
CA VAL A 224 2.68 13.67 17.38
C VAL A 224 4.17 13.64 17.67
N ASN A 225 4.99 13.36 16.65
CA ASN A 225 6.45 13.31 16.75
C ASN A 225 7.10 14.11 15.62
N THR A 226 7.04 15.43 15.74
CA THR A 226 7.51 16.36 14.70
C THR A 226 9.00 16.66 14.75
N ASP A 227 9.74 16.07 15.68
CA ASP A 227 11.20 16.16 15.75
C ASP A 227 11.88 15.05 14.90
N ASN A 228 11.07 14.14 14.33
CA ASN A 228 11.58 13.13 13.41
C ASN A 228 12.02 13.76 12.08
N TRP A 229 13.05 13.20 11.48
CA TRP A 229 13.70 13.68 10.25
C TRP A 229 12.75 13.90 9.07
N VAL A 230 11.64 13.16 8.98
CA VAL A 230 10.65 13.35 7.89
C VAL A 230 10.03 14.75 7.89
N PHE A 231 10.10 15.49 9.01
CA PHE A 231 9.60 16.85 9.16
C PHE A 231 10.69 17.92 9.07
N ASN A 232 11.94 17.56 8.73
CA ASN A 232 13.01 18.54 8.57
C ASN A 232 12.62 19.58 7.52
N ASP A 233 12.76 20.87 7.85
CA ASP A 233 12.44 22.02 7.01
C ASP A 233 10.97 22.08 6.51
N VAL A 234 10.05 21.29 7.10
CA VAL A 234 8.62 21.36 6.82
C VAL A 234 7.99 22.46 7.66
N ASP A 235 7.32 23.42 7.02
CA ASP A 235 6.63 24.51 7.71
C ASP A 235 5.38 23.99 8.46
N LEU A 236 5.50 23.85 9.77
CA LEU A 236 4.43 23.48 10.70
C LEU A 236 3.86 24.69 11.47
N SER A 237 4.12 25.91 11.05
CA SER A 237 3.64 27.15 11.70
C SER A 237 2.11 27.22 11.76
N SER A 238 1.40 26.58 10.82
CA SER A 238 -0.07 26.46 10.81
C SER A 238 -0.62 25.45 11.82
N GLY A 239 0.25 24.74 12.56
CA GLY A 239 -0.09 23.76 13.58
C GLY A 239 0.14 22.31 13.14
N ARG A 240 -0.06 21.40 14.08
CA ARG A 240 0.20 19.95 13.93
C ARG A 240 -1.06 19.15 13.56
N THR A 241 -2.12 19.80 13.12
CA THR A 241 -3.38 19.15 12.73
C THR A 241 -3.67 19.45 11.26
N LEU A 242 -3.58 18.41 10.43
CA LEU A 242 -3.84 18.48 9.00
C LEU A 242 -5.28 18.06 8.73
N LYS A 243 -6.11 19.01 8.33
CA LYS A 243 -7.56 18.82 8.22
C LYS A 243 -7.89 17.80 7.14
N LYS A 244 -8.82 16.88 7.45
CA LYS A 244 -9.40 15.88 6.55
C LYS A 244 -8.38 14.89 5.92
N LEU A 245 -7.10 14.91 6.30
CA LEU A 245 -6.06 14.14 5.61
C LEU A 245 -6.17 12.64 5.83
N VAL A 246 -6.73 12.18 6.96
CA VAL A 246 -7.06 10.76 7.14
C VAL A 246 -8.39 10.50 6.42
N ALA A 247 -8.31 10.01 5.19
CA ALA A 247 -9.47 9.92 4.30
C ALA A 247 -9.46 8.65 3.45
N ILE A 248 -10.64 8.25 3.02
CA ILE A 248 -10.96 7.09 2.20
C ILE A 248 -10.77 5.82 3.02
N GLU A 249 -9.54 5.43 3.31
CA GLU A 249 -9.18 4.30 4.18
C GLU A 249 -8.11 4.69 5.19
N ALA A 250 -8.07 3.97 6.29
CA ALA A 250 -7.09 4.21 7.35
C ALA A 250 -6.55 2.93 7.97
N ASP A 251 -5.25 3.00 8.25
CA ASP A 251 -4.50 2.01 9.01
C ASP A 251 -4.17 2.53 10.41
N GLY A 252 -3.95 1.61 11.33
CA GLY A 252 -3.53 1.89 12.69
C GLY A 252 -2.54 0.84 13.19
N LEU A 253 -2.18 0.97 14.47
CA LEU A 253 -1.29 -0.01 15.09
C LEU A 253 -1.96 -1.39 15.16
N GLY A 254 -1.21 -2.41 14.83
CA GLY A 254 -1.59 -3.82 14.97
C GLY A 254 -1.36 -4.37 16.38
N PRO A 255 -1.46 -5.68 16.56
CA PRO A 255 -1.03 -6.33 17.80
C PRO A 255 0.46 -6.11 18.04
N SER A 256 0.83 -5.76 19.28
CA SER A 256 2.23 -5.47 19.64
C SER A 256 3.20 -6.62 19.39
N SER A 257 2.69 -7.85 19.38
CA SER A 257 3.50 -9.04 19.08
C SER A 257 3.91 -9.19 17.62
N SER A 258 3.28 -8.47 16.71
CA SER A 258 3.56 -8.53 15.27
C SER A 258 4.31 -7.30 14.74
N GLU A 259 4.35 -6.21 15.50
CA GLU A 259 4.99 -4.98 15.06
C GLU A 259 6.49 -4.95 15.35
N PRO A 260 7.29 -4.22 14.56
CA PRO A 260 8.68 -3.95 14.89
C PRO A 260 8.81 -3.29 16.27
N SER A 261 9.75 -3.77 17.10
CA SER A 261 9.90 -3.30 18.49
C SER A 261 10.32 -1.82 18.59
N ASN A 262 10.99 -1.31 17.55
CA ASN A 262 11.45 0.07 17.41
C ASN A 262 10.49 0.93 16.56
N LEU A 263 9.21 0.51 16.42
CA LEU A 263 8.21 1.25 15.66
C LEU A 263 7.99 2.65 16.22
N GLU A 264 8.19 3.65 15.40
CA GLU A 264 8.03 5.06 15.72
C GLU A 264 6.74 5.60 15.09
N VAL A 265 5.83 6.10 15.94
CA VAL A 265 4.58 6.74 15.51
C VAL A 265 4.84 8.22 15.30
N LEU A 266 4.58 8.70 14.10
CA LEU A 266 4.77 10.09 13.65
C LEU A 266 3.47 10.89 13.72
N ALA A 267 2.33 10.23 13.42
CA ALA A 267 0.99 10.78 13.62
C ALA A 267 0.08 9.74 14.27
N SER A 268 -0.81 10.19 15.13
CA SER A 268 -1.84 9.35 15.76
C SER A 268 -3.16 10.12 15.85
N SER A 269 -4.17 9.66 15.14
CA SER A 269 -5.38 10.44 14.89
C SER A 269 -6.63 9.64 15.24
N PRO A 270 -7.54 10.17 16.07
CA PRO A 270 -8.78 9.48 16.37
C PRO A 270 -9.69 9.43 15.13
N VAL A 271 -10.20 8.25 14.84
CA VAL A 271 -11.13 7.96 13.76
C VAL A 271 -12.37 7.26 14.32
N ILE A 272 -13.55 7.70 13.93
CA ILE A 272 -14.81 7.01 14.25
C ILE A 272 -15.22 6.16 13.05
N TYR A 273 -15.35 4.86 13.28
CA TYR A 273 -15.79 3.91 12.27
C TYR A 273 -16.75 2.88 12.89
N LYS A 274 -17.92 2.67 12.28
CA LYS A 274 -18.97 1.77 12.78
C LYS A 274 -19.25 1.92 14.30
N ASN A 275 -19.40 3.17 14.74
CA ASN A 275 -19.65 3.56 16.14
C ASN A 275 -18.54 3.18 17.13
N SER A 276 -17.38 2.80 16.66
CA SER A 276 -16.19 2.53 17.49
C SER A 276 -15.09 3.54 17.21
N ARG A 277 -14.26 3.79 18.24
CA ARG A 277 -13.13 4.69 18.13
C ARG A 277 -11.86 3.90 17.87
N TYR A 278 -11.17 4.28 16.82
CA TYR A 278 -9.87 3.76 16.42
C TYR A 278 -8.84 4.90 16.38
N ASN A 279 -7.56 4.57 16.32
CA ASN A 279 -6.51 5.54 16.06
C ASN A 279 -5.79 5.17 14.77
N HIS A 280 -5.85 6.07 13.80
CA HIS A 280 -4.95 6.06 12.66
C HIS A 280 -3.51 6.25 13.13
N ALA A 281 -2.55 5.65 12.43
CA ALA A 281 -1.13 5.86 12.67
C ALA A 281 -0.37 6.08 11.35
N MET A 282 0.51 7.09 11.34
CA MET A 282 1.62 7.22 10.40
C MET A 282 2.89 6.79 11.13
N THR A 283 3.70 5.95 10.51
CA THR A 283 4.81 5.29 11.19
C THR A 283 6.10 5.27 10.40
N TYR A 284 7.21 5.10 11.13
CA TYR A 284 8.53 4.80 10.59
C TYR A 284 9.21 3.76 11.46
N TYR A 285 9.97 2.84 10.87
CA TYR A 285 10.91 2.00 11.60
C TYR A 285 12.16 1.70 10.77
N SER A 286 13.28 1.42 11.43
CA SER A 286 14.50 0.93 10.83
C SER A 286 14.61 -0.57 11.03
N ALA A 287 14.80 -1.34 9.94
CA ALA A 287 15.07 -2.77 10.00
C ALA A 287 16.55 -3.04 10.36
N ASP A 288 16.84 -4.26 10.80
CA ASP A 288 18.21 -4.68 11.14
C ASP A 288 19.18 -4.60 9.94
N SER A 289 18.66 -4.71 8.74
CA SER A 289 19.40 -4.52 7.47
C SER A 289 19.82 -3.07 7.22
N GLY A 290 19.29 -2.13 7.98
CA GLY A 290 19.43 -0.69 7.74
C GLY A 290 18.35 -0.08 6.85
N ALA A 291 17.43 -0.87 6.29
CA ALA A 291 16.30 -0.32 5.56
C ALA A 291 15.41 0.53 6.46
N GLY A 292 14.95 1.68 5.97
CA GLY A 292 13.85 2.43 6.56
C GLY A 292 12.51 1.97 5.99
N VAL A 293 11.50 1.83 6.83
CA VAL A 293 10.13 1.53 6.39
C VAL A 293 9.21 2.65 6.88
N PHE A 294 8.55 3.32 5.94
CA PHE A 294 7.66 4.45 6.18
C PHE A 294 6.25 4.14 5.70
N ALA A 295 5.24 4.46 6.49
CA ALA A 295 3.84 4.27 6.13
C ALA A 295 2.99 5.47 6.53
N THR A 296 2.19 5.99 5.60
CA THR A 296 1.29 7.12 5.86
C THR A 296 -0.02 6.70 6.53
N GLY A 297 -0.44 5.44 6.35
CA GLY A 297 -1.65 4.87 6.92
C GLY A 297 -2.95 5.52 6.45
N THR A 298 -2.95 6.22 5.31
CA THR A 298 -4.17 6.80 4.73
C THR A 298 -4.04 7.01 3.22
N ILE A 299 -5.08 6.66 2.46
CA ILE A 299 -5.14 6.92 1.02
C ILE A 299 -5.18 8.43 0.72
N GLY A 300 -5.79 9.22 1.59
CA GLY A 300 -5.86 10.67 1.45
C GLY A 300 -4.50 11.38 1.33
N TRP A 301 -3.41 10.72 1.72
CA TRP A 301 -2.06 11.28 1.60
C TRP A 301 -1.68 11.61 0.17
N ILE A 302 -1.81 10.66 -0.75
CA ILE A 302 -1.48 10.89 -2.17
C ILE A 302 -2.41 11.92 -2.80
N ASN A 303 -3.70 11.87 -2.48
CA ASN A 303 -4.65 12.86 -3.00
C ASN A 303 -4.28 14.30 -2.60
N ALA A 304 -3.70 14.47 -1.40
CA ALA A 304 -3.25 15.78 -0.92
C ALA A 304 -1.96 16.29 -1.56
N LEU A 305 -1.25 15.47 -2.35
CA LEU A 305 -0.13 15.93 -3.19
C LEU A 305 -0.60 16.79 -4.36
N ASP A 306 -1.84 16.60 -4.83
CA ASP A 306 -2.46 17.46 -5.83
C ASP A 306 -3.20 18.62 -5.13
N ILE A 307 -2.56 19.79 -5.11
CA ILE A 307 -3.09 21.00 -4.45
C ILE A 307 -4.42 21.43 -5.05
N ALA A 308 -4.56 21.33 -6.38
CA ALA A 308 -5.75 21.79 -7.09
C ALA A 308 -6.98 20.95 -6.75
N GLU A 309 -6.81 19.63 -6.65
CA GLU A 309 -7.87 18.69 -6.32
C GLU A 309 -8.16 18.65 -4.81
N TRP A 310 -7.14 18.76 -3.97
CA TRP A 310 -7.31 18.69 -2.51
C TRP A 310 -7.97 19.94 -1.92
N GLY A 311 -7.65 21.11 -2.44
CA GLY A 311 -8.28 22.39 -2.06
C GLY A 311 -7.87 22.96 -0.69
N ASP A 312 -6.84 22.39 -0.02
CA ASP A 312 -6.22 22.94 1.20
C ASP A 312 -4.70 23.03 1.01
N GLU A 313 -4.24 24.20 0.56
CA GLU A 313 -2.83 24.46 0.25
C GLU A 313 -1.89 24.20 1.44
N LYS A 314 -2.33 24.50 2.67
CA LYS A 314 -1.51 24.28 3.87
C LYS A 314 -1.27 22.79 4.13
N VAL A 315 -2.32 21.99 3.99
CA VAL A 315 -2.20 20.53 4.12
C VAL A 315 -1.30 19.99 3.01
N SER A 316 -1.54 20.38 1.77
CA SER A 316 -0.74 19.93 0.62
C SER A 316 0.73 20.31 0.74
N THR A 317 1.06 21.52 1.21
CA THR A 317 2.45 21.95 1.44
C THR A 317 3.17 21.05 2.46
N VAL A 318 2.53 20.72 3.58
CA VAL A 318 3.11 19.81 4.58
C VAL A 318 3.28 18.41 4.00
N VAL A 319 2.26 17.88 3.31
CA VAL A 319 2.30 16.56 2.70
C VAL A 319 3.43 16.47 1.66
N ARG A 320 3.56 17.47 0.79
CA ARG A 320 4.64 17.54 -0.20
C ARG A 320 6.01 17.62 0.47
N GLY A 321 6.18 18.44 1.50
CA GLY A 321 7.44 18.57 2.22
C GLY A 321 7.88 17.24 2.86
N VAL A 322 6.99 16.58 3.60
CA VAL A 322 7.26 15.25 4.20
C VAL A 322 7.58 14.22 3.12
N THR A 323 6.77 14.17 2.04
CA THR A 323 7.00 13.22 0.95
C THR A 323 8.34 13.46 0.27
N THR A 324 8.71 14.72 0.02
CA THR A 324 10.03 15.08 -0.54
C THR A 324 11.16 14.58 0.34
N ASN A 325 11.09 14.81 1.65
CA ASN A 325 12.11 14.34 2.60
C ASN A 325 12.26 12.81 2.55
N VAL A 326 11.15 12.07 2.55
CA VAL A 326 11.17 10.60 2.45
C VAL A 326 11.78 10.16 1.13
N LEU A 327 11.35 10.71 0.00
CA LEU A 327 11.85 10.35 -1.33
C LEU A 327 13.35 10.59 -1.46
N GLN A 328 13.84 11.75 -1.05
CA GLN A 328 15.26 12.10 -1.13
C GLN A 328 16.13 11.23 -0.22
N ALA A 329 15.70 11.02 1.03
CA ALA A 329 16.42 10.15 1.95
C ALA A 329 16.46 8.70 1.45
N PHE A 330 15.34 8.19 0.96
CA PHE A 330 15.22 6.84 0.45
C PHE A 330 16.01 6.60 -0.85
N ALA A 331 16.10 7.61 -1.70
CA ALA A 331 16.94 7.57 -2.90
C ALA A 331 18.44 7.52 -2.57
N SER A 332 18.85 8.03 -1.40
CA SER A 332 20.25 8.15 -1.00
C SER A 332 20.85 6.88 -0.41
N GLY A 333 20.02 5.86 -0.08
CA GLY A 333 20.48 4.57 0.45
C GLY A 333 19.73 4.13 1.71
N PRO A 334 20.25 3.16 2.46
CA PRO A 334 19.58 2.58 3.63
C PRO A 334 19.33 3.64 4.73
N THR A 335 18.11 4.16 4.77
CA THR A 335 17.75 5.30 5.62
C THR A 335 17.78 4.97 7.11
N GLY A 336 17.50 3.71 7.49
CA GLY A 336 17.57 3.27 8.88
C GLY A 336 18.97 3.31 9.49
N VAL A 337 20.02 3.36 8.66
CA VAL A 337 21.40 3.58 9.12
C VAL A 337 21.62 5.04 9.50
N THR A 338 21.13 5.96 8.66
CA THR A 338 21.30 7.41 8.88
C THR A 338 20.32 7.94 9.94
N TYR A 339 19.11 7.40 9.96
CA TYR A 339 18.02 7.81 10.85
C TYR A 339 17.44 6.57 11.54
N PRO A 340 18.13 5.98 12.51
CA PRO A 340 17.60 4.86 13.28
C PRO A 340 16.32 5.26 14.03
N SER A 341 15.28 4.44 13.94
CA SER A 341 14.01 4.75 14.60
C SER A 341 14.06 4.57 16.11
N ILE A 342 13.30 5.39 16.84
CA ILE A 342 13.17 5.33 18.29
C ILE A 342 11.74 4.94 18.65
N GLY A 343 11.56 3.68 19.06
CA GLY A 343 10.25 3.10 19.35
C GLY A 343 9.44 3.89 20.37
N ASN A 344 8.22 4.28 19.99
CA ASN A 344 7.29 5.00 20.84
C ASN A 344 5.84 4.48 20.74
N ALA A 345 5.59 3.43 19.96
CA ALA A 345 4.26 2.90 19.64
C ALA A 345 3.42 2.58 20.88
N SER A 346 4.04 2.14 21.98
CA SER A 346 3.34 1.83 23.23
C SER A 346 2.53 3.01 23.80
N ARG A 347 2.91 4.26 23.48
CA ARG A 347 2.23 5.48 23.95
C ARG A 347 0.93 5.77 23.19
N TYR A 348 0.75 5.17 22.01
CA TYR A 348 -0.34 5.50 21.08
C TYR A 348 -1.32 4.34 20.85
N ARG A 349 -1.13 3.22 21.55
CA ARG A 349 -2.09 2.10 21.50
C ARG A 349 -3.40 2.54 22.14
N SER A 350 -4.49 2.38 21.41
CA SER A 350 -5.82 2.57 21.99
C SER A 350 -6.17 1.38 22.88
N SER A 351 -6.98 1.63 23.91
CA SER A 351 -7.59 0.57 24.74
C SER A 351 -8.64 -0.25 23.98
N VAL A 352 -9.03 0.18 22.77
CA VAL A 352 -9.99 -0.51 21.92
C VAL A 352 -9.19 -1.28 20.88
N GLN A 353 -9.09 -2.59 21.08
CA GLN A 353 -8.59 -3.50 20.05
C GLN A 353 -9.56 -3.50 18.86
N PRO A 354 -9.09 -3.51 17.61
CA PRO A 354 -9.97 -3.76 16.47
C PRO A 354 -10.68 -5.09 16.68
N VAL A 355 -12.01 -5.11 16.59
CA VAL A 355 -12.76 -6.35 16.62
C VAL A 355 -12.34 -7.16 15.40
N ALA A 356 -11.79 -8.35 15.61
CA ALA A 356 -11.54 -9.29 14.53
C ALA A 356 -12.88 -9.65 13.87
N TYR A 357 -12.95 -9.54 12.55
CA TYR A 357 -14.10 -9.94 11.76
C TYR A 357 -14.00 -11.40 11.36
#